data_bff33704fcc769c7433f45f5d19b7a8d
#
_entry.id   bff33704fcc769c7433f45f5d19b7a8d
#
_cell.length_a   1.000
_cell.length_b   1.000
_cell.length_c   1.000
_cell.angle_alpha   90.00
_cell.angle_beta   90.00
_cell.angle_gamma   90.00
#
_symmetry.space_group_name_H-M   'P 1'
#
loop_
_entity.id
_entity.type
_entity.pdbx_description
1 polymer ?
#
loop_
_entity_poly.entity_id
_entity_poly.type
_entity_poly.pdbx_seq_one_letter_code
_entity_poly.pdbx_strand_id
1 'polypeptide(L)'
;QDKAHDAILQKDGIRNALLYDQAIKANIRPEMRKELAPIVAAIRYAENGRPGLEYGCLSKYAKDRGYRRQAGECACTVQKNYDRWVKAGKHGKFIHFLGRVYCPVGAKNDPKGLNVHWIRNVTKFVSRFK
;
A
#
# COMPACT_ATOMS: atom_id res chain seq x y z
N GLN A 1 7.95 12.75 14.10
CA GLN A 1 7.76 11.31 14.38
C GLN A 1 7.09 10.62 13.19
N ASP A 2 7.64 9.48 12.79
CA ASP A 2 7.12 8.71 11.65
C ASP A 2 6.21 7.59 12.15
N LYS A 3 4.93 7.87 12.22
CA LYS A 3 3.92 6.90 12.68
C LYS A 3 3.80 5.68 11.75
N ALA A 4 3.98 5.89 10.45
CA ALA A 4 3.93 4.78 9.48
C ALA A 4 5.08 3.81 9.70
N HIS A 5 6.31 4.32 9.85
CA HIS A 5 7.47 3.50 10.18
C HIS A 5 7.23 2.74 11.49
N ASP A 6 6.77 3.44 12.52
CA ASP A 6 6.54 2.84 13.83
C ASP A 6 5.50 1.71 13.75
N ALA A 7 4.46 1.88 12.95
CA ALA A 7 3.43 0.87 12.76
C ALA A 7 4.01 -0.39 12.10
N ILE A 8 4.87 -0.24 11.11
CA ILE A 8 5.53 -1.39 10.47
C ILE A 8 6.51 -2.05 11.43
N LEU A 9 7.27 -1.26 12.17
CA LEU A 9 8.17 -1.78 13.19
C LEU A 9 7.44 -2.66 14.21
N GLN A 10 6.30 -2.17 14.70
CA GLN A 10 5.50 -2.89 15.68
C GLN A 10 4.93 -4.18 15.11
N LYS A 11 4.46 -4.16 13.87
CA LYS A 11 3.81 -5.33 13.25
C LYS A 11 4.82 -6.36 12.74
N ASP A 12 5.87 -5.92 12.08
CA ASP A 12 6.73 -6.78 11.26
C ASP A 12 8.17 -6.87 11.76
N GLY A 13 8.53 -6.12 12.80
CA GLY A 13 9.88 -6.16 13.40
C GLY A 13 10.87 -5.24 12.69
N ILE A 14 12.05 -5.08 13.32
CA ILE A 14 13.05 -4.09 12.87
C ILE A 14 13.60 -4.38 11.47
N ARG A 15 13.87 -5.64 11.16
CA ARG A 15 14.41 -6.00 9.84
C ARG A 15 13.44 -5.60 8.73
N ASN A 16 12.16 -5.93 8.90
CA ASN A 16 11.14 -5.64 7.90
C ASN A 16 10.80 -4.15 7.85
N ALA A 17 10.92 -3.44 8.98
CA ALA A 17 10.77 -1.98 8.99
C ALA A 17 11.87 -1.32 8.16
N LEU A 18 13.10 -1.83 8.21
CA LEU A 18 14.19 -1.32 7.37
C LEU A 18 13.92 -1.59 5.89
N LEU A 19 13.38 -2.76 5.57
CA LEU A 19 13.01 -3.09 4.18
C LEU A 19 11.87 -2.21 3.69
N TYR A 20 10.89 -1.93 4.55
CA TYR A 20 9.82 -0.97 4.26
C TYR A 20 10.41 0.41 3.97
N ASP A 21 11.32 0.91 4.81
CA ASP A 21 11.96 2.22 4.62
C ASP A 21 12.69 2.28 3.28
N GLN A 22 13.41 1.22 2.93
CA GLN A 22 14.11 1.13 1.65
C GLN A 22 13.12 1.14 0.47
N ALA A 23 11.99 0.45 0.61
CA ALA A 23 10.95 0.42 -0.42
C ALA A 23 10.37 1.83 -0.65
N ILE A 24 10.09 2.54 0.43
CA ILE A 24 9.60 3.93 0.36
C ILE A 24 10.64 4.81 -0.35
N LYS A 25 11.89 4.73 0.10
CA LYS A 25 12.97 5.55 -0.46
C LYS A 25 13.20 5.28 -1.95
N ALA A 26 13.10 4.03 -2.36
CA ALA A 26 13.35 3.62 -3.73
C ALA A 26 12.20 3.95 -4.69
N ASN A 27 10.95 4.02 -4.20
CA ASN A 27 9.77 4.06 -5.08
C ASN A 27 8.92 5.31 -4.92
N ILE A 28 9.07 6.06 -3.83
CA ILE A 28 8.26 7.26 -3.56
C ILE A 28 9.17 8.48 -3.60
N ARG A 29 8.79 9.47 -4.41
CA ARG A 29 9.55 10.71 -4.51
C ARG A 29 9.63 11.39 -3.13
N PRO A 30 10.80 12.01 -2.78
CA PRO A 30 11.00 12.59 -1.46
C PRO A 30 9.87 13.53 -1.01
N GLU A 31 9.39 14.40 -1.91
CA GLU A 31 8.35 15.37 -1.61
C GLU A 31 6.98 14.73 -1.35
N MET A 32 6.80 13.45 -1.75
CA MET A 32 5.53 12.75 -1.59
C MET A 32 5.54 11.74 -0.43
N ARG A 33 6.68 11.52 0.21
CA ARG A 33 6.79 10.46 1.23
C ARG A 33 5.91 10.71 2.44
N LYS A 34 5.79 11.95 2.88
CA LYS A 34 4.96 12.28 4.03
C LYS A 34 3.50 11.91 3.79
N GLU A 35 3.03 12.05 2.56
CA GLU A 35 1.64 11.76 2.19
C GLU A 35 1.45 10.28 1.82
N LEU A 36 2.36 9.70 1.05
CA LEU A 36 2.15 8.37 0.45
C LEU A 36 2.70 7.22 1.28
N ALA A 37 3.73 7.42 2.10
CA ALA A 37 4.24 6.34 2.95
C ALA A 37 3.18 5.81 3.93
N PRO A 38 2.35 6.66 4.58
CA PRO A 38 1.27 6.16 5.40
C PRO A 38 0.27 5.26 4.66
N ILE A 39 0.08 5.50 3.35
CA ILE A 39 -0.81 4.67 2.52
C ILE A 39 -0.21 3.28 2.34
N VAL A 40 1.11 3.18 2.08
CA VAL A 40 1.80 1.89 1.95
C VAL A 40 1.68 1.09 3.25
N ALA A 41 1.95 1.72 4.39
CA ALA A 41 1.82 1.07 5.71
C ALA A 41 0.37 0.65 5.96
N ALA A 42 -0.60 1.49 5.59
CA ALA A 42 -2.02 1.17 5.73
C ALA A 42 -2.41 -0.05 4.91
N ILE A 43 -1.88 -0.19 3.70
CA ILE A 43 -2.12 -1.35 2.85
C ILE A 43 -1.57 -2.61 3.52
N ARG A 44 -0.37 -2.54 4.12
CA ARG A 44 0.18 -3.69 4.87
C ARG A 44 -0.80 -4.17 5.94
N TYR A 45 -1.36 -3.24 6.71
CA TYR A 45 -2.31 -3.58 7.77
C TYR A 45 -3.64 -4.08 7.22
N ALA A 46 -4.14 -3.48 6.14
CA ALA A 46 -5.43 -3.87 5.54
C ALA A 46 -5.35 -5.24 4.87
N GLU A 47 -4.28 -5.52 4.14
CA GLU A 47 -4.07 -6.81 3.49
C GLU A 47 -3.77 -7.90 4.50
N ASN A 48 -2.93 -7.59 5.48
CA ASN A 48 -2.52 -8.52 6.54
C ASN A 48 -2.15 -9.89 5.98
N GLY A 49 -1.41 -9.90 4.88
CA GLY A 49 -1.09 -11.11 4.15
C GLY A 49 -0.06 -11.99 4.85
N ARG A 50 -0.06 -13.27 4.51
CA ARG A 50 0.94 -14.22 4.95
C ARG A 50 2.33 -13.83 4.43
N PRO A 51 3.43 -14.42 4.97
CA PRO A 51 4.75 -14.24 4.39
C PRO A 51 4.73 -14.54 2.88
N GLY A 52 5.27 -13.61 2.09
CA GLY A 52 5.21 -13.68 0.63
C GLY A 52 4.07 -12.89 0.00
N LEU A 53 3.06 -12.51 0.78
CA LEU A 53 1.92 -11.71 0.32
C LEU A 53 1.57 -10.59 1.33
N GLU A 54 2.57 -10.09 2.04
CA GLU A 54 2.35 -9.14 3.14
C GLU A 54 1.55 -7.90 2.71
N TYR A 55 1.82 -7.40 1.51
CA TYR A 55 1.13 -6.21 0.97
C TYR A 55 0.08 -6.56 -0.09
N GLY A 56 -0.22 -7.86 -0.24
CA GLY A 56 -1.23 -8.31 -1.20
C GLY A 56 -0.81 -8.25 -2.67
N CYS A 57 0.48 -8.11 -2.95
CA CYS A 57 0.97 -7.99 -4.33
C CYS A 57 1.08 -9.35 -4.98
N LEU A 58 0.27 -9.58 -6.03
CA LEU A 58 0.14 -10.88 -6.69
C LEU A 58 1.04 -11.06 -7.92
N SER A 59 1.78 -10.02 -8.31
CA SER A 59 2.64 -10.09 -9.49
C SER A 59 3.72 -11.15 -9.31
N LYS A 60 4.15 -11.75 -10.42
CA LYS A 60 5.24 -12.74 -10.41
C LYS A 60 6.57 -12.19 -9.89
N TYR A 61 6.70 -10.87 -9.84
CA TYR A 61 7.91 -10.21 -9.35
C TYR A 61 7.90 -9.99 -7.83
N ALA A 62 6.74 -10.13 -7.19
CA ALA A 62 6.55 -9.83 -5.78
C ALA A 62 6.04 -11.02 -4.97
N LYS A 63 5.10 -11.80 -5.51
CA LYS A 63 4.49 -12.91 -4.78
C LYS A 63 5.55 -13.97 -4.45
N ASP A 64 5.67 -14.27 -3.14
CA ASP A 64 6.62 -15.25 -2.62
C ASP A 64 8.10 -14.93 -2.94
N ARG A 65 8.40 -13.64 -3.16
CA ARG A 65 9.76 -13.15 -3.48
C ARG A 65 10.39 -12.38 -2.34
N GLY A 66 9.82 -12.42 -1.15
CA GLY A 66 10.34 -11.77 0.03
C GLY A 66 9.69 -10.44 0.35
N TYR A 67 9.88 -10.00 1.59
CA TYR A 67 9.26 -8.79 2.12
C TYR A 67 9.62 -7.54 1.30
N ARG A 68 10.90 -7.40 0.93
CA ARG A 68 11.36 -6.25 0.16
C ARG A 68 10.56 -6.09 -1.13
N ARG A 69 10.35 -7.20 -1.85
CA ARG A 69 9.61 -7.18 -3.13
C ARG A 69 8.14 -6.83 -2.92
N GLN A 70 7.53 -7.35 -1.84
CA GLN A 70 6.15 -7.00 -1.52
C GLN A 70 6.00 -5.51 -1.21
N ALA A 71 6.82 -4.98 -0.33
CA ALA A 71 6.78 -3.57 0.03
C ALA A 71 7.14 -2.66 -1.16
N GLY A 72 8.14 -3.06 -1.93
CA GLY A 72 8.59 -2.31 -3.10
C GLY A 72 7.52 -2.22 -4.19
N GLU A 73 6.88 -3.33 -4.51
CA GLU A 73 5.78 -3.36 -5.49
C GLU A 73 4.61 -2.50 -5.03
N CYS A 74 4.25 -2.60 -3.75
CA CYS A 74 3.19 -1.77 -3.18
C CYS A 74 3.53 -0.28 -3.30
N ALA A 75 4.71 0.12 -2.86
CA ALA A 75 5.14 1.53 -2.91
C ALA A 75 5.17 2.04 -4.35
N CYS A 76 5.68 1.24 -5.28
CA CYS A 76 5.71 1.59 -6.70
C CYS A 76 4.30 1.80 -7.25
N THR A 77 3.38 0.90 -6.93
CA THR A 77 1.99 0.98 -7.37
C THR A 77 1.31 2.25 -6.81
N VAL A 78 1.56 2.55 -5.54
CA VAL A 78 1.00 3.76 -4.91
C VAL A 78 1.50 5.02 -5.62
N GLN A 79 2.81 5.14 -5.86
CA GLN A 79 3.36 6.32 -6.52
C GLN A 79 2.86 6.46 -7.95
N LYS A 80 2.88 5.37 -8.72
CA LYS A 80 2.40 5.40 -10.12
C LYS A 80 0.94 5.82 -10.21
N ASN A 81 0.11 5.30 -9.34
CA ASN A 81 -1.32 5.62 -9.37
C ASN A 81 -1.61 7.02 -8.84
N TYR A 82 -0.82 7.51 -7.90
CA TYR A 82 -0.92 8.90 -7.50
C TYR A 82 -0.65 9.82 -8.70
N ASP A 83 0.40 9.54 -9.47
CA ASP A 83 0.71 10.34 -10.66
C ASP A 83 -0.40 10.27 -11.71
N ARG A 84 -0.99 9.10 -11.91
CA ARG A 84 -2.14 8.93 -12.82
C ARG A 84 -3.36 9.71 -12.35
N TRP A 85 -3.62 9.67 -11.06
CA TRP A 85 -4.75 10.39 -10.46
C TRP A 85 -4.58 11.90 -10.62
N VAL A 86 -3.38 12.43 -10.40
CA VAL A 86 -3.06 13.84 -10.62
C VAL A 86 -3.25 14.22 -12.08
N LYS A 87 -2.70 13.41 -12.99
CA LYS A 87 -2.81 13.65 -14.43
C LYS A 87 -4.27 13.63 -14.91
N ALA A 88 -5.09 12.80 -14.30
CA ALA A 88 -6.52 12.71 -14.63
C ALA A 88 -7.37 13.83 -14.00
N GLY A 89 -6.76 14.75 -13.24
CA GLY A 89 -7.44 15.91 -12.66
C GLY A 89 -7.85 15.77 -11.21
N LYS A 90 -7.36 14.77 -10.50
CA LYS A 90 -7.65 14.53 -9.07
C LYS A 90 -9.14 14.39 -8.78
N HIS A 91 -9.87 13.69 -9.65
CA HIS A 91 -11.31 13.47 -9.44
C HIS A 91 -11.55 12.41 -8.36
N GLY A 92 -12.33 12.78 -7.36
CA GLY A 92 -12.60 11.92 -6.21
C GLY A 92 -11.38 11.78 -5.29
N LYS A 93 -11.48 10.87 -4.33
CA LYS A 93 -10.40 10.64 -3.37
C LYS A 93 -9.37 9.68 -3.94
N PHE A 94 -8.10 9.93 -3.67
CA PHE A 94 -7.02 9.08 -4.18
C PHE A 94 -7.17 7.62 -3.74
N ILE A 95 -7.56 7.37 -2.48
CA ILE A 95 -7.72 5.99 -1.98
C ILE A 95 -8.77 5.24 -2.80
N HIS A 96 -9.83 5.90 -3.23
CA HIS A 96 -10.86 5.29 -4.09
C HIS A 96 -10.29 4.97 -5.47
N PHE A 97 -9.50 5.87 -6.04
CA PHE A 97 -8.83 5.64 -7.32
C PHE A 97 -7.87 4.45 -7.21
N LEU A 98 -7.04 4.44 -6.17
CA LEU A 98 -6.09 3.36 -5.91
C LEU A 98 -6.78 2.02 -5.70
N GLY A 99 -7.90 2.03 -4.98
CA GLY A 99 -8.65 0.81 -4.69
C GLY A 99 -9.18 0.12 -5.93
N ARG A 100 -9.53 0.87 -6.97
CA ARG A 100 -9.99 0.28 -8.23
C ARG A 100 -8.89 -0.49 -8.96
N VAL A 101 -7.64 -0.10 -8.76
CA VAL A 101 -6.47 -0.77 -9.36
C VAL A 101 -5.99 -1.91 -8.47
N TYR A 102 -5.85 -1.62 -7.17
CA TYR A 102 -5.28 -2.55 -6.21
C TYR A 102 -6.23 -3.71 -5.90
N CYS A 103 -7.52 -3.39 -5.77
CA CYS A 103 -8.51 -4.36 -5.30
C CYS A 103 -9.88 -4.03 -5.93
N PRO A 104 -10.08 -4.29 -7.24
CA PRO A 104 -11.32 -3.92 -7.93
C PRO A 104 -12.54 -4.59 -7.33
N VAL A 105 -13.57 -3.80 -6.99
CA VAL A 105 -14.85 -4.30 -6.51
C VAL A 105 -15.54 -5.10 -7.62
N GLY A 106 -15.98 -6.32 -7.31
CA GLY A 106 -16.66 -7.17 -8.28
C GLY A 106 -15.74 -7.82 -9.30
N ALA A 107 -14.42 -7.72 -9.15
CA ALA A 107 -13.46 -8.42 -9.99
C ALA A 107 -13.63 -9.93 -9.85
N LYS A 108 -13.02 -10.69 -10.77
CA LYS A 108 -13.13 -12.16 -10.79
C LYS A 108 -12.76 -12.79 -9.45
N ASN A 109 -11.80 -12.21 -8.74
CA ASN A 109 -11.38 -12.68 -7.42
C ASN A 109 -12.22 -12.08 -6.28
N ASP A 110 -13.27 -11.31 -6.60
CA ASP A 110 -14.14 -10.67 -5.63
C ASP A 110 -15.60 -10.70 -6.11
N PRO A 111 -16.18 -11.90 -6.33
CA PRO A 111 -17.52 -12.02 -6.90
C PRO A 111 -18.62 -11.44 -6.01
N LYS A 112 -18.37 -11.30 -4.70
CA LYS A 112 -19.34 -10.77 -3.76
C LYS A 112 -19.18 -9.26 -3.51
N GLY A 113 -18.25 -8.59 -4.20
CA GLY A 113 -18.01 -7.17 -4.03
C GLY A 113 -17.42 -6.79 -2.68
N LEU A 114 -16.71 -7.71 -2.01
CA LEU A 114 -16.16 -7.48 -0.67
C LEU A 114 -14.97 -6.53 -0.66
N ASN A 115 -14.35 -6.28 -1.83
CA ASN A 115 -13.22 -5.37 -1.93
C ASN A 115 -13.55 -3.93 -1.54
N VAL A 116 -14.82 -3.59 -1.43
CA VAL A 116 -15.24 -2.30 -0.87
C VAL A 116 -14.70 -2.10 0.54
N HIS A 117 -14.51 -3.17 1.31
CA HIS A 117 -13.94 -3.12 2.65
C HIS A 117 -12.48 -2.70 2.65
N TRP A 118 -11.75 -2.97 1.55
CA TRP A 118 -10.37 -2.56 1.40
C TRP A 118 -10.22 -1.03 1.51
N ILE A 119 -11.07 -0.30 0.79
CA ILE A 119 -11.06 1.17 0.81
C ILE A 119 -11.30 1.68 2.23
N ARG A 120 -12.30 1.12 2.92
CA ARG A 120 -12.63 1.49 4.30
C ARG A 120 -11.45 1.23 5.23
N ASN A 121 -10.86 0.05 5.14
CA ASN A 121 -9.77 -0.36 6.02
C ASN A 121 -8.51 0.47 5.77
N VAL A 122 -8.14 0.68 4.50
CA VAL A 122 -6.98 1.51 4.18
C VAL A 122 -7.18 2.93 4.67
N THR A 123 -8.36 3.52 4.45
CA THR A 123 -8.68 4.88 4.91
C THR A 123 -8.52 5.00 6.44
N LYS A 124 -9.02 4.01 7.17
CA LYS A 124 -8.91 3.96 8.63
C LYS A 124 -7.45 3.95 9.09
N PHE A 125 -6.63 3.08 8.49
CA PHE A 125 -5.23 2.97 8.88
C PHE A 125 -4.40 4.19 8.45
N VAL A 126 -4.67 4.76 7.27
CA VAL A 126 -4.01 6.01 6.86
C VAL A 126 -4.23 7.09 7.91
N SER A 127 -5.46 7.22 8.40
CA SER A 127 -5.81 8.19 9.44
C SER A 127 -4.97 8.01 10.71
N ARG A 128 -4.67 6.75 11.08
CA ARG A 128 -3.84 6.43 12.24
C ARG A 128 -2.35 6.70 12.02
N PHE A 129 -1.88 6.55 10.79
CA PHE A 129 -0.44 6.57 10.49
C PHE A 129 0.07 7.91 9.96
N LYS A 130 -0.79 8.89 9.86
CA LYS A 130 -0.40 10.26 9.50
C LYS A 130 0.17 11.07 10.65
#